data_35db0c4c1ccc2871493cb59f0ab2f1e2
#
_entry.id   35db0c4c1ccc2871493cb59f0ab2f1e2
#
_cell.length_a   1.000
_cell.length_b   1.000
_cell.length_c   1.000
_cell.angle_alpha   90.00
_cell.angle_beta   90.00
_cell.angle_gamma   90.00
#
_symmetry.space_group_name_H-M   'P 1'
#
loop_
_entity.id
_entity.type
_entity.pdbx_description
1 polymer ?
#
loop_
_entity_poly.entity_id
_entity_poly.type
_entity_poly.pdbx_seq_one_letter_code
_entity_poly.pdbx_strand_id
1 'polypeptide(L)'
;MRPVAAEITTIDNRTSVGHSFWLSPRNGWQQQPAPGQFVMVALRRPPTGFGREVCDAVPMSVAGWEPGRLRLTVKDLGPTTKALLACRPGDTLTVTGPLGHGFSLDAQRPLLMGGGVGAPPLLFLAQQLAARGGEPVTLLGGATGDEIFHRDEFPGTVEIATDDGSAGHHGFITDLLDGRSPDRLYSCGPEPMLVKALAWALANGVPAELCLERYMACGVGLCGVCTIDRDLVCQDGPVLSSERLAQSAEFGKVVREAGGIVRHTPA
;
A
#
# COMPACT_ATOMS: atom_id res chain seq x y z
N MET A 1 -1.81 -19.17 9.00
CA MET A 1 -2.29 -19.21 7.60
C MET A 1 -1.31 -20.01 6.76
N ARG A 2 -1.75 -20.85 5.82
CA ARG A 2 -0.84 -21.66 4.99
C ARG A 2 -0.49 -20.90 3.71
N PRO A 3 0.79 -20.91 3.25
CA PRO A 3 1.15 -20.36 1.95
C PRO A 3 0.42 -21.07 0.81
N VAL A 4 -0.01 -20.31 -0.19
CA VAL A 4 -0.63 -20.85 -1.40
C VAL A 4 0.25 -20.55 -2.62
N ALA A 5 0.26 -21.48 -3.58
CA ALA A 5 0.86 -21.25 -4.89
C ALA A 5 -0.17 -20.58 -5.79
N ALA A 6 0.11 -19.34 -6.20
CA ALA A 6 -0.79 -18.56 -7.05
C ALA A 6 -0.10 -18.25 -8.40
N GLU A 7 -0.81 -18.49 -9.48
CA GLU A 7 -0.35 -18.22 -10.84
C GLU A 7 -0.63 -16.77 -11.21
N ILE A 8 0.31 -16.12 -11.87
CA ILE A 8 0.11 -14.82 -12.52
C ILE A 8 -0.77 -15.05 -13.75
N THR A 9 -2.01 -14.61 -13.70
CA THR A 9 -2.96 -14.77 -14.81
C THR A 9 -2.91 -13.62 -15.80
N THR A 10 -2.68 -12.41 -15.32
CA THR A 10 -2.67 -11.19 -16.13
C THR A 10 -1.69 -10.18 -15.56
N ILE A 11 -1.09 -9.39 -16.41
CA ILE A 11 -0.28 -8.21 -16.06
C ILE A 11 -0.95 -6.99 -16.69
N ASP A 12 -1.25 -5.99 -15.89
CA ASP A 12 -1.90 -4.75 -16.30
C ASP A 12 -1.27 -3.51 -15.66
N ASN A 13 -1.84 -2.33 -15.94
CA ASN A 13 -1.39 -1.03 -15.40
C ASN A 13 0.13 -0.86 -15.46
N ARG A 14 0.70 -1.04 -16.67
CA ARG A 14 2.13 -0.90 -16.91
C ARG A 14 2.51 0.57 -16.95
N THR A 15 3.51 0.92 -16.14
CA THR A 15 4.20 2.22 -16.16
C THR A 15 5.70 1.98 -16.38
N SER A 16 6.49 3.04 -16.52
CA SER A 16 7.95 2.92 -16.62
C SER A 16 8.59 2.38 -15.33
N VAL A 17 7.90 2.52 -14.17
CA VAL A 17 8.43 2.17 -12.85
C VAL A 17 7.84 0.89 -12.25
N GLY A 18 6.83 0.29 -12.89
CA GLY A 18 6.19 -0.93 -12.39
C GLY A 18 4.91 -1.32 -13.10
N HIS A 19 4.24 -2.35 -12.57
CA HIS A 19 2.95 -2.83 -13.09
C HIS A 19 2.20 -3.68 -12.06
N SER A 20 0.99 -4.09 -12.42
CA SER A 20 0.14 -4.92 -11.56
C SER A 20 0.04 -6.35 -12.05
N PHE A 21 -0.13 -7.27 -11.12
CA PHE A 21 -0.41 -8.68 -11.34
C PHE A 21 -1.78 -9.06 -10.81
N TRP A 22 -2.51 -9.86 -11.59
CA TRP A 22 -3.61 -10.65 -11.09
C TRP A 22 -3.15 -12.07 -10.80
N LEU A 23 -3.39 -12.52 -9.58
CA LEU A 23 -2.95 -13.82 -9.07
C LEU A 23 -4.15 -14.71 -8.80
N SER A 24 -4.09 -15.96 -9.23
CA SER A 24 -5.11 -16.98 -8.97
C SER A 24 -4.47 -18.27 -8.45
N PRO A 25 -4.82 -18.74 -7.25
CA PRO A 25 -4.38 -20.04 -6.77
C PRO A 25 -5.29 -21.16 -7.30
N ARG A 26 -4.71 -22.31 -7.64
CA ARG A 26 -5.46 -23.46 -8.18
C ARG A 26 -6.54 -23.98 -7.24
N ASN A 27 -6.34 -23.88 -5.93
CA ASN A 27 -7.26 -24.41 -4.91
C ASN A 27 -8.11 -23.29 -4.25
N GLY A 28 -8.20 -22.12 -4.88
CA GLY A 28 -8.89 -20.95 -4.34
C GLY A 28 -8.13 -20.27 -3.18
N TRP A 29 -8.57 -19.08 -2.81
CA TRP A 29 -8.08 -18.34 -1.66
C TRP A 29 -8.77 -18.83 -0.39
N GLN A 30 -8.03 -18.93 0.71
CA GLN A 30 -8.59 -19.35 2.01
C GLN A 30 -9.52 -18.29 2.61
N GLN A 31 -9.30 -17.02 2.27
CA GLN A 31 -10.03 -15.88 2.80
C GLN A 31 -10.00 -14.73 1.77
N GLN A 32 -11.11 -13.99 1.69
CA GLN A 32 -11.18 -12.74 0.93
C GLN A 32 -10.43 -11.65 1.69
N PRO A 33 -9.55 -10.87 1.01
CA PRO A 33 -8.88 -9.74 1.64
C PRO A 33 -9.81 -8.56 1.85
N ALA A 34 -9.51 -7.74 2.86
CA ALA A 34 -10.07 -6.41 3.04
C ALA A 34 -9.10 -5.33 2.52
N PRO A 35 -9.60 -4.15 2.08
CA PRO A 35 -8.75 -3.02 1.72
C PRO A 35 -7.80 -2.64 2.86
N GLY A 36 -6.53 -2.36 2.54
CA GLY A 36 -5.49 -2.06 3.53
C GLY A 36 -4.72 -3.28 4.04
N GLN A 37 -5.25 -4.50 3.87
CA GLN A 37 -4.48 -5.71 4.17
C GLN A 37 -3.39 -5.95 3.12
N PHE A 38 -2.41 -6.76 3.50
CA PHE A 38 -1.28 -7.14 2.65
C PHE A 38 -1.11 -8.66 2.58
N VAL A 39 -0.23 -9.09 1.70
CA VAL A 39 0.23 -10.47 1.60
C VAL A 39 1.75 -10.51 1.60
N MET A 40 2.36 -11.58 2.11
CA MET A 40 3.77 -11.87 1.89
C MET A 40 3.90 -12.64 0.58
N VAL A 41 4.74 -12.15 -0.33
CA VAL A 41 4.95 -12.72 -1.67
C VAL A 41 6.39 -13.16 -1.80
N ALA A 42 6.60 -14.41 -2.25
CA ALA A 42 7.92 -14.94 -2.55
C ALA A 42 7.94 -15.58 -3.93
N LEU A 43 9.06 -15.45 -4.62
CA LEU A 43 9.34 -16.17 -5.85
C LEU A 43 9.64 -17.63 -5.52
N ARG A 44 8.98 -18.57 -6.17
CA ARG A 44 9.30 -20.01 -6.00
C ARG A 44 10.63 -20.38 -6.62
N ARG A 45 11.01 -19.69 -7.68
CA ARG A 45 12.29 -19.81 -8.38
C ARG A 45 12.66 -18.43 -8.92
N PRO A 46 13.95 -18.06 -8.87
CA PRO A 46 14.37 -16.80 -9.47
C PRO A 46 14.15 -16.85 -11.00
N PRO A 47 13.71 -15.74 -11.61
CA PRO A 47 13.70 -15.60 -13.06
C PRO A 47 15.12 -15.68 -13.64
N THR A 48 15.25 -15.91 -14.95
CA THR A 48 16.54 -15.92 -15.63
C THR A 48 17.31 -14.62 -15.37
N GLY A 49 18.55 -14.71 -14.95
CA GLY A 49 19.43 -13.58 -14.65
C GLY A 49 19.39 -13.13 -13.18
N PHE A 50 18.61 -13.78 -12.32
CA PHE A 50 18.56 -13.51 -10.87
C PHE A 50 19.05 -14.71 -10.07
N GLY A 51 19.69 -14.46 -8.92
CA GLY A 51 20.08 -15.49 -7.95
C GLY A 51 18.98 -15.81 -6.94
N ARG A 52 19.27 -16.69 -5.96
CA ARG A 52 18.29 -17.09 -4.94
C ARG A 52 17.98 -15.99 -3.91
N GLU A 53 18.80 -14.98 -3.81
CA GLU A 53 18.61 -13.82 -2.92
C GLU A 53 17.30 -13.06 -3.18
N VAL A 54 16.70 -13.20 -4.36
CA VAL A 54 15.42 -12.57 -4.69
C VAL A 54 14.20 -13.41 -4.31
N CYS A 55 14.38 -14.58 -3.71
CA CYS A 55 13.28 -15.48 -3.30
C CYS A 55 12.76 -15.20 -1.90
N ASP A 56 13.34 -14.24 -1.17
CA ASP A 56 12.84 -13.83 0.13
C ASP A 56 11.43 -13.21 0.00
N ALA A 57 10.59 -13.52 0.99
CA ALA A 57 9.23 -13.00 0.99
C ALA A 57 9.21 -11.49 1.28
N VAL A 58 8.45 -10.75 0.48
CA VAL A 58 8.26 -9.31 0.65
C VAL A 58 6.77 -8.99 0.85
N PRO A 59 6.44 -7.98 1.68
CA PRO A 59 5.06 -7.55 1.87
C PRO A 59 4.57 -6.79 0.64
N MET A 60 3.34 -7.09 0.21
CA MET A 60 2.65 -6.40 -0.88
C MET A 60 1.23 -6.09 -0.46
N SER A 61 0.85 -4.82 -0.51
CA SER A 61 -0.53 -4.41 -0.26
C SER A 61 -1.48 -4.98 -1.32
N VAL A 62 -2.68 -5.37 -0.90
CA VAL A 62 -3.71 -5.81 -1.83
C VAL A 62 -4.28 -4.61 -2.57
N ALA A 63 -4.13 -4.59 -3.89
CA ALA A 63 -4.58 -3.54 -4.78
C ALA A 63 -5.99 -3.77 -5.34
N GLY A 64 -6.52 -4.98 -5.20
CA GLY A 64 -7.86 -5.32 -5.68
C GLY A 64 -8.21 -6.80 -5.44
N TRP A 65 -9.51 -7.06 -5.51
CA TRP A 65 -10.07 -8.40 -5.38
C TRP A 65 -11.23 -8.60 -6.35
N GLU A 66 -11.17 -9.68 -7.08
CA GLU A 66 -12.29 -10.23 -7.84
C GLU A 66 -12.51 -11.71 -7.41
N PRO A 67 -13.66 -12.31 -7.64
CA PRO A 67 -13.89 -13.72 -7.27
C PRO A 67 -12.79 -14.64 -7.82
N GLY A 68 -11.96 -15.19 -6.90
CA GLY A 68 -10.87 -16.08 -7.23
C GLY A 68 -9.55 -15.39 -7.64
N ARG A 69 -9.50 -14.07 -7.77
CA ARG A 69 -8.29 -13.34 -8.18
C ARG A 69 -7.91 -12.22 -7.20
N LEU A 70 -6.63 -12.08 -6.92
CA LEU A 70 -6.06 -11.04 -6.08
C LEU A 70 -5.13 -10.17 -6.92
N ARG A 71 -5.24 -8.85 -6.82
CA ARG A 71 -4.38 -7.89 -7.52
C ARG A 71 -3.30 -7.36 -6.59
N LEU A 72 -2.08 -7.33 -7.09
CA LEU A 72 -0.93 -6.68 -6.48
C LEU A 72 -0.33 -5.69 -7.46
N THR A 73 0.19 -4.56 -6.97
CA THR A 73 0.98 -3.61 -7.78
C THR A 73 2.40 -3.59 -7.27
N VAL A 74 3.35 -3.72 -8.17
CA VAL A 74 4.79 -3.81 -7.88
C VAL A 74 5.51 -2.64 -8.53
N LYS A 75 6.27 -1.89 -7.73
CA LYS A 75 7.22 -0.87 -8.19
C LYS A 75 8.65 -1.42 -8.04
N ASP A 76 9.55 -1.03 -8.94
CA ASP A 76 10.98 -1.36 -8.84
C ASP A 76 11.62 -0.60 -7.68
N LEU A 77 11.78 -1.26 -6.54
CA LEU A 77 12.36 -0.72 -5.31
C LEU A 77 13.62 -1.47 -4.87
N GLY A 78 13.93 -2.60 -5.53
CA GLY A 78 15.09 -3.42 -5.17
C GLY A 78 15.11 -4.77 -5.85
N PRO A 79 16.09 -5.62 -5.52
CA PRO A 79 16.32 -6.88 -6.26
C PRO A 79 15.10 -7.79 -6.36
N THR A 80 14.36 -7.99 -5.27
CA THR A 80 13.18 -8.86 -5.25
C THR A 80 12.03 -8.29 -6.08
N THR A 81 11.72 -6.99 -5.97
CA THR A 81 10.67 -6.36 -6.77
C THR A 81 11.04 -6.31 -8.25
N LYS A 82 12.31 -6.07 -8.57
CA LYS A 82 12.82 -6.15 -9.94
C LYS A 82 12.67 -7.55 -10.53
N ALA A 83 12.94 -8.59 -9.73
CA ALA A 83 12.72 -9.97 -10.15
C ALA A 83 11.23 -10.31 -10.32
N LEU A 84 10.35 -9.78 -9.46
CA LEU A 84 8.90 -9.89 -9.63
C LEU A 84 8.44 -9.23 -10.94
N LEU A 85 8.96 -8.06 -11.27
CA LEU A 85 8.64 -7.36 -12.52
C LEU A 85 9.13 -8.10 -13.79
N ALA A 86 10.10 -9.01 -13.66
CA ALA A 86 10.54 -9.89 -14.74
C ALA A 86 9.63 -11.11 -14.97
N CYS A 87 8.69 -11.39 -14.05
CA CYS A 87 7.74 -12.49 -14.17
C CYS A 87 6.73 -12.27 -15.30
N ARG A 88 6.15 -13.36 -15.78
CA ARG A 88 5.20 -13.39 -16.92
C ARG A 88 3.91 -14.12 -16.50
N PRO A 89 2.82 -13.94 -17.23
CA PRO A 89 1.63 -14.79 -17.10
C PRO A 89 2.03 -16.28 -17.21
N GLY A 90 1.53 -17.13 -16.31
CA GLY A 90 1.89 -18.52 -16.15
C GLY A 90 2.94 -18.77 -15.06
N ASP A 91 3.74 -17.76 -14.65
CA ASP A 91 4.66 -17.92 -13.52
C ASP A 91 3.87 -18.05 -12.21
N THR A 92 4.48 -18.76 -11.25
CA THR A 92 3.83 -19.05 -9.97
C THR A 92 4.59 -18.41 -8.82
N LEU A 93 3.88 -17.64 -8.00
CA LEU A 93 4.37 -17.05 -6.76
C LEU A 93 3.87 -17.86 -5.55
N THR A 94 4.60 -17.78 -4.46
CA THR A 94 4.10 -18.22 -3.14
C THR A 94 3.51 -17.02 -2.43
N VAL A 95 2.25 -17.12 -2.01
CA VAL A 95 1.52 -16.02 -1.36
C VAL A 95 1.03 -16.48 0.00
N THR A 96 1.31 -15.71 1.04
CA THR A 96 0.82 -15.92 2.40
C THR A 96 -0.02 -14.72 2.81
N GLY A 97 -1.26 -14.93 3.13
CA GLY A 97 -2.19 -13.85 3.51
C GLY A 97 -3.63 -14.17 3.12
N PRO A 98 -4.56 -13.20 3.31
CA PRO A 98 -4.33 -11.79 3.72
C PRO A 98 -3.88 -11.67 5.18
N LEU A 99 -3.06 -10.65 5.46
CA LEU A 99 -2.44 -10.37 6.75
C LEU A 99 -2.73 -8.94 7.20
N GLY A 100 -2.61 -8.69 8.50
CA GLY A 100 -2.84 -7.38 9.12
C GLY A 100 -4.31 -6.95 9.15
N HIS A 101 -4.53 -5.71 9.61
CA HIS A 101 -5.85 -5.07 9.69
C HIS A 101 -6.05 -4.09 8.52
N GLY A 102 -7.25 -4.08 7.98
CA GLY A 102 -7.64 -3.20 6.87
C GLY A 102 -8.28 -1.89 7.35
N PHE A 103 -8.64 -1.05 6.38
CA PHE A 103 -9.37 0.18 6.57
C PHE A 103 -10.84 -0.07 6.97
N SER A 104 -11.43 0.88 7.72
CA SER A 104 -12.87 0.93 7.92
C SER A 104 -13.61 1.31 6.62
N LEU A 105 -14.88 0.94 6.52
CA LEU A 105 -15.68 1.12 5.30
C LEU A 105 -16.99 1.87 5.58
N ASP A 106 -16.98 2.78 6.54
CA ASP A 106 -18.16 3.49 7.05
C ASP A 106 -18.23 4.97 6.64
N ALA A 107 -17.21 5.50 5.96
CA ALA A 107 -17.20 6.88 5.50
C ALA A 107 -18.13 7.10 4.30
N GLN A 108 -18.86 8.22 4.30
CA GLN A 108 -19.76 8.64 3.22
C GLN A 108 -19.10 9.65 2.28
N ARG A 109 -18.23 10.52 2.81
CA ARG A 109 -17.45 11.50 2.06
C ARG A 109 -15.96 11.30 2.34
N PRO A 110 -15.42 10.14 1.95
CA PRO A 110 -14.03 9.81 2.22
C PRO A 110 -13.09 10.66 1.36
N LEU A 111 -12.00 11.13 1.97
CA LEU A 111 -10.83 11.65 1.28
C LEU A 111 -9.74 10.57 1.32
N LEU A 112 -9.26 10.16 0.14
CA LEU A 112 -8.17 9.22 0.02
C LEU A 112 -6.92 9.95 -0.46
N MET A 113 -5.76 9.72 0.17
CA MET A 113 -4.50 10.34 -0.22
C MET A 113 -3.42 9.29 -0.39
N GLY A 114 -3.04 9.02 -1.64
CA GLY A 114 -2.10 7.97 -2.04
C GLY A 114 -0.83 8.49 -2.68
N GLY A 115 0.35 8.19 -2.09
CA GLY A 115 1.66 8.53 -2.65
C GLY A 115 2.35 7.33 -3.27
N GLY A 116 2.65 7.38 -4.58
CA GLY A 116 3.35 6.32 -5.29
C GLY A 116 2.69 4.95 -5.13
N VAL A 117 3.42 3.97 -4.57
CA VAL A 117 2.88 2.60 -4.29
C VAL A 117 1.83 2.54 -3.18
N GLY A 118 1.52 3.67 -2.52
CA GLY A 118 0.39 3.79 -1.61
C GLY A 118 -0.96 3.95 -2.34
N ALA A 119 -0.98 4.33 -3.62
CA ALA A 119 -2.21 4.44 -4.40
C ALA A 119 -2.95 3.09 -4.59
N PRO A 120 -2.29 1.97 -4.95
CA PRO A 120 -2.94 0.68 -5.18
C PRO A 120 -3.84 0.17 -4.05
N PRO A 121 -3.44 0.13 -2.76
CA PRO A 121 -4.34 -0.29 -1.70
C PRO A 121 -5.54 0.64 -1.50
N LEU A 122 -5.37 1.95 -1.80
CA LEU A 122 -6.46 2.92 -1.75
C LEU A 122 -7.42 2.77 -2.93
N LEU A 123 -6.99 2.25 -4.09
CA LEU A 123 -7.91 1.91 -5.18
C LEU A 123 -8.93 0.86 -4.71
N PHE A 124 -8.47 -0.21 -4.08
CA PHE A 124 -9.36 -1.24 -3.56
C PHE A 124 -10.32 -0.66 -2.51
N LEU A 125 -9.84 0.22 -1.63
CA LEU A 125 -10.67 0.93 -0.65
C LEU A 125 -11.71 1.81 -1.34
N ALA A 126 -11.32 2.66 -2.29
CA ALA A 126 -12.21 3.58 -3.00
C ALA A 126 -13.36 2.83 -3.69
N GLN A 127 -13.04 1.70 -4.36
CA GLN A 127 -14.04 0.84 -5.00
C GLN A 127 -15.02 0.25 -3.99
N GLN A 128 -14.54 -0.19 -2.82
CA GLN A 128 -15.40 -0.74 -1.77
C GLN A 128 -16.28 0.32 -1.10
N LEU A 129 -15.77 1.54 -0.90
CA LEU A 129 -16.53 2.66 -0.36
C LEU A 129 -17.60 3.13 -1.35
N ALA A 130 -17.25 3.29 -2.63
CA ALA A 130 -18.20 3.66 -3.69
C ALA A 130 -19.32 2.61 -3.85
N ALA A 131 -18.98 1.32 -3.78
CA ALA A 131 -19.97 0.24 -3.83
C ALA A 131 -20.97 0.25 -2.66
N ARG A 132 -20.63 0.96 -1.56
CA ARG A 132 -21.50 1.18 -0.39
C ARG A 132 -22.23 2.53 -0.41
N GLY A 133 -22.11 3.27 -1.51
CA GLY A 133 -22.78 4.58 -1.67
C GLY A 133 -21.94 5.76 -1.16
N GLY A 134 -20.69 5.54 -0.78
CA GLY A 134 -19.76 6.65 -0.48
C GLY A 134 -19.36 7.42 -1.73
N GLU A 135 -19.00 8.69 -1.54
CA GLU A 135 -18.56 9.60 -2.60
C GLU A 135 -17.05 9.90 -2.44
N PRO A 136 -16.15 9.00 -2.90
CA PRO A 136 -14.72 9.19 -2.70
C PRO A 136 -14.15 10.34 -3.51
N VAL A 137 -13.31 11.14 -2.85
CA VAL A 137 -12.36 12.05 -3.47
C VAL A 137 -10.98 11.48 -3.26
N THR A 138 -10.22 11.27 -4.34
CA THR A 138 -8.88 10.68 -4.27
C THR A 138 -7.83 11.67 -4.72
N LEU A 139 -6.83 11.87 -3.89
CA LEU A 139 -5.61 12.59 -4.20
C LEU A 139 -4.52 11.58 -4.50
N LEU A 140 -3.85 11.70 -5.64
CA LEU A 140 -2.73 10.85 -6.03
C LEU A 140 -1.46 11.67 -6.20
N GLY A 141 -0.37 11.22 -5.59
CA GLY A 141 0.92 11.90 -5.65
C GLY A 141 2.05 11.00 -6.14
N GLY A 142 3.02 11.59 -6.83
CA GLY A 142 4.24 10.93 -7.27
C GLY A 142 5.33 11.94 -7.61
N ALA A 143 6.57 11.48 -7.77
CA ALA A 143 7.63 12.35 -8.24
C ALA A 143 7.37 12.80 -9.68
N THR A 144 6.81 11.92 -10.51
CA THR A 144 6.45 12.18 -11.91
C THR A 144 5.07 11.60 -12.23
N GLY A 145 4.47 11.99 -13.36
CA GLY A 145 3.22 11.46 -13.85
C GLY A 145 3.24 9.94 -14.08
N ASP A 146 4.38 9.39 -14.45
CA ASP A 146 4.59 7.95 -14.65
C ASP A 146 4.52 7.14 -13.34
N GLU A 147 4.68 7.78 -12.20
CA GLU A 147 4.55 7.13 -10.88
C GLU A 147 3.11 7.07 -10.37
N ILE A 148 2.16 7.66 -11.10
CA ILE A 148 0.75 7.66 -10.71
C ILE A 148 0.09 6.37 -11.19
N PHE A 149 0.04 5.38 -10.31
CA PHE A 149 -0.61 4.10 -10.59
C PHE A 149 -2.14 4.24 -10.59
N HIS A 150 -2.81 3.55 -11.50
CA HIS A 150 -4.27 3.33 -11.51
C HIS A 150 -5.14 4.59 -11.62
N ARG A 151 -4.59 5.74 -12.04
CA ARG A 151 -5.30 7.04 -12.03
C ARG A 151 -6.72 6.98 -12.64
N ASP A 152 -6.89 6.22 -13.70
CA ASP A 152 -8.14 6.13 -14.47
C ASP A 152 -9.10 5.03 -13.93
N GLU A 153 -8.71 4.32 -12.86
CA GLU A 153 -9.50 3.22 -12.27
C GLU A 153 -10.21 3.63 -10.96
N PHE A 154 -9.83 4.79 -10.37
CA PHE A 154 -10.45 5.26 -9.15
C PHE A 154 -11.87 5.78 -9.42
N PRO A 155 -12.87 5.37 -8.60
CA PRO A 155 -14.21 5.95 -8.66
C PRO A 155 -14.23 7.37 -8.07
N GLY A 156 -15.18 8.19 -8.52
CA GLY A 156 -15.37 9.54 -8.01
C GLY A 156 -14.38 10.57 -8.58
N THR A 157 -14.04 11.57 -7.77
CA THR A 157 -13.12 12.64 -8.17
C THR A 157 -11.68 12.24 -7.91
N VAL A 158 -10.81 12.43 -8.91
CA VAL A 158 -9.37 12.19 -8.79
C VAL A 158 -8.61 13.48 -9.07
N GLU A 159 -7.73 13.87 -8.16
CA GLU A 159 -6.80 14.98 -8.34
C GLU A 159 -5.37 14.47 -8.18
N ILE A 160 -4.46 15.04 -8.96
CA ILE A 160 -3.07 14.58 -9.06
C ILE A 160 -2.13 15.72 -8.69
N ALA A 161 -1.06 15.39 -7.98
CA ALA A 161 0.09 16.26 -7.77
C ALA A 161 1.38 15.50 -8.11
N THR A 162 2.31 16.18 -8.78
CA THR A 162 3.64 15.63 -9.06
C THR A 162 4.72 16.63 -8.70
N ASP A 163 5.81 16.14 -8.14
CA ASP A 163 6.93 16.98 -7.68
C ASP A 163 7.55 17.76 -8.85
N ASP A 164 7.59 17.16 -10.05
CA ASP A 164 8.14 17.75 -11.27
C ASP A 164 7.12 18.54 -12.11
N GLY A 165 5.83 18.54 -11.73
CA GLY A 165 4.75 19.20 -12.47
C GLY A 165 4.36 18.52 -13.78
N SER A 166 4.80 17.29 -14.04
CA SER A 166 4.48 16.56 -15.28
C SER A 166 3.03 16.10 -15.36
N ALA A 167 2.28 16.08 -14.23
CA ALA A 167 0.86 15.81 -14.19
C ALA A 167 0.18 16.50 -12.99
N GLY A 168 -0.96 17.16 -13.25
CA GLY A 168 -1.77 17.81 -12.21
C GLY A 168 -1.10 19.02 -11.57
N HIS A 169 -1.24 19.14 -10.24
CA HIS A 169 -0.61 20.19 -9.44
C HIS A 169 0.91 19.98 -9.40
N HIS A 170 1.67 21.05 -9.62
CA HIS A 170 3.12 21.05 -9.44
C HIS A 170 3.44 21.31 -7.96
N GLY A 171 3.80 20.28 -7.24
CA GLY A 171 4.08 20.34 -5.80
C GLY A 171 3.71 19.04 -5.11
N PHE A 172 3.58 19.11 -3.79
CA PHE A 172 3.26 17.93 -2.99
C PHE A 172 1.75 17.66 -2.95
N ILE A 173 1.40 16.38 -2.93
CA ILE A 173 0.00 15.94 -2.77
C ILE A 173 -0.68 16.55 -1.53
N THR A 174 0.10 16.85 -0.48
CA THR A 174 -0.39 17.49 0.75
C THR A 174 -0.89 18.91 0.54
N ASP A 175 -0.47 19.57 -0.53
CA ASP A 175 -0.91 20.94 -0.87
C ASP A 175 -2.38 20.94 -1.31
N LEU A 176 -2.90 19.79 -1.73
CA LEU A 176 -4.29 19.57 -2.13
C LEU A 176 -5.25 19.33 -0.95
N LEU A 177 -4.77 19.31 0.29
CA LEU A 177 -5.59 19.06 1.49
C LEU A 177 -6.38 20.29 1.92
N ASP A 178 -5.92 21.50 1.60
CA ASP A 178 -6.52 22.75 2.10
C ASP A 178 -7.96 22.94 1.61
N GLY A 179 -8.80 23.46 2.51
CA GLY A 179 -10.21 23.77 2.23
C GLY A 179 -11.14 22.55 2.16
N ARG A 180 -10.66 21.35 2.49
CA ARG A 180 -11.46 20.12 2.46
C ARG A 180 -12.12 19.83 3.80
N SER A 181 -13.29 19.19 3.74
CA SER A 181 -14.05 18.78 4.93
C SER A 181 -14.65 17.37 4.76
N PRO A 182 -13.82 16.33 4.62
CA PRO A 182 -14.27 14.95 4.55
C PRO A 182 -14.78 14.50 5.92
N ASP A 183 -15.52 13.40 5.94
CA ASP A 183 -15.89 12.73 7.19
C ASP A 183 -14.78 11.77 7.68
N ARG A 184 -13.87 11.35 6.79
CA ARG A 184 -12.67 10.57 7.14
C ARG A 184 -11.56 10.75 6.10
N LEU A 185 -10.31 10.79 6.56
CA LEU A 185 -9.11 10.73 5.72
C LEU A 185 -8.54 9.31 5.76
N TYR A 186 -8.28 8.75 4.60
CA TYR A 186 -7.51 7.52 4.42
C TYR A 186 -6.21 7.83 3.68
N SER A 187 -5.07 7.42 4.23
CA SER A 187 -3.79 7.73 3.59
C SER A 187 -2.86 6.53 3.53
N CYS A 188 -2.12 6.40 2.43
CA CYS A 188 -1.09 5.39 2.24
C CYS A 188 0.04 5.95 1.36
N GLY A 189 1.30 5.71 1.75
CA GLY A 189 2.47 6.17 1.01
C GLY A 189 3.65 6.50 1.92
N PRO A 190 4.63 7.29 1.43
CA PRO A 190 5.83 7.63 2.17
C PRO A 190 5.55 8.26 3.53
N GLU A 191 6.29 7.86 4.56
CA GLU A 191 6.05 8.32 5.93
C GLU A 191 6.06 9.85 6.11
N PRO A 192 6.94 10.64 5.44
CA PRO A 192 6.87 12.10 5.52
C PRO A 192 5.52 12.68 5.04
N MET A 193 4.91 12.06 4.02
CA MET A 193 3.57 12.41 3.55
C MET A 193 2.53 12.06 4.62
N LEU A 194 2.62 10.86 5.21
CA LEU A 194 1.68 10.42 6.26
C LEU A 194 1.75 11.30 7.51
N VAL A 195 2.93 11.80 7.88
CA VAL A 195 3.12 12.75 9.00
C VAL A 195 2.36 14.05 8.73
N LYS A 196 2.46 14.60 7.51
CA LYS A 196 1.70 15.80 7.12
C LYS A 196 0.20 15.54 7.07
N ALA A 197 -0.21 14.36 6.58
CA ALA A 197 -1.61 13.93 6.58
C ALA A 197 -2.19 13.85 7.99
N LEU A 198 -1.44 13.24 8.92
CA LEU A 198 -1.84 13.17 10.32
C LEU A 198 -1.97 14.57 10.95
N ALA A 199 -0.98 15.43 10.74
CA ALA A 199 -0.99 16.79 11.27
C ALA A 199 -2.21 17.60 10.77
N TRP A 200 -2.51 17.50 9.46
CA TRP A 200 -3.69 18.14 8.87
C TRP A 200 -4.99 17.57 9.46
N ALA A 201 -5.11 16.26 9.56
CA ALA A 201 -6.30 15.61 10.11
C ALA A 201 -6.59 16.03 11.55
N LEU A 202 -5.56 16.05 12.40
CA LEU A 202 -5.67 16.51 13.79
C LEU A 202 -6.06 17.99 13.89
N ALA A 203 -5.44 18.86 13.07
CA ALA A 203 -5.73 20.30 13.07
C ALA A 203 -7.16 20.62 12.62
N ASN A 204 -7.76 19.77 11.78
CA ASN A 204 -9.11 19.95 11.26
C ASN A 204 -10.17 19.08 11.96
N GLY A 205 -9.80 18.30 12.98
CA GLY A 205 -10.71 17.39 13.70
C GLY A 205 -11.28 16.28 12.82
N VAL A 206 -10.58 15.88 11.76
CA VAL A 206 -10.99 14.83 10.83
C VAL A 206 -10.42 13.50 11.30
N PRO A 207 -11.25 12.46 11.57
CA PRO A 207 -10.76 11.12 11.83
C PRO A 207 -9.91 10.60 10.65
N ALA A 208 -8.77 9.97 10.94
CA ALA A 208 -7.92 9.46 9.87
C ALA A 208 -7.41 8.05 10.15
N GLU A 209 -7.23 7.30 9.08
CA GLU A 209 -6.60 5.98 9.08
C GLU A 209 -5.43 5.99 8.09
N LEU A 210 -4.24 5.65 8.59
CA LEU A 210 -2.99 5.70 7.84
C LEU A 210 -2.41 4.29 7.71
N CYS A 211 -2.14 3.89 6.47
CA CYS A 211 -1.50 2.61 6.16
C CYS A 211 0.02 2.80 6.12
N LEU A 212 0.71 2.21 7.08
CA LEU A 212 2.15 2.36 7.26
C LEU A 212 2.93 1.38 6.38
N GLU A 213 4.03 1.86 5.83
CA GLU A 213 5.07 1.04 5.21
C GLU A 213 6.17 0.74 6.24
N ARG A 214 6.48 -0.53 6.46
CA ARG A 214 7.58 -0.98 7.31
C ARG A 214 8.26 -2.18 6.68
N TYR A 215 9.57 -2.31 6.94
CA TYR A 215 10.26 -3.54 6.60
C TYR A 215 9.61 -4.71 7.36
N MET A 216 9.27 -5.77 6.63
CA MET A 216 8.64 -6.97 7.18
C MET A 216 9.38 -8.22 6.67
N ALA A 217 9.90 -9.03 7.60
CA ALA A 217 10.52 -10.30 7.26
C ALA A 217 9.53 -11.47 7.38
N CYS A 218 8.79 -11.58 8.50
CA CYS A 218 7.88 -12.71 8.73
C CYS A 218 6.41 -12.43 8.33
N GLY A 219 5.92 -11.19 8.48
CA GLY A 219 4.54 -10.78 8.24
C GLY A 219 3.52 -11.34 9.25
N VAL A 220 3.94 -12.12 10.27
CA VAL A 220 3.06 -12.87 11.17
C VAL A 220 3.37 -12.65 12.66
N GLY A 221 4.00 -11.54 13.01
CA GLY A 221 4.19 -11.12 14.40
C GLY A 221 5.33 -11.83 15.15
N LEU A 222 6.21 -12.57 14.48
CA LEU A 222 7.24 -13.37 15.15
C LEU A 222 8.59 -12.65 15.31
N CYS A 223 9.03 -11.91 14.29
CA CYS A 223 10.41 -11.41 14.25
C CYS A 223 10.62 -10.02 14.87
N GLY A 224 9.56 -9.22 15.05
CA GLY A 224 9.61 -7.90 15.67
C GLY A 224 10.21 -6.77 14.82
N VAL A 225 10.72 -7.03 13.60
CA VAL A 225 11.39 -6.01 12.78
C VAL A 225 10.48 -4.89 12.29
N CYS A 226 9.17 -5.14 12.18
CA CYS A 226 8.18 -4.16 11.77
C CYS A 226 7.60 -3.32 12.92
N THR A 227 8.21 -3.37 14.10
CA THR A 227 7.70 -2.67 15.30
C THR A 227 7.72 -1.15 15.11
N ILE A 228 6.68 -0.51 15.58
CA ILE A 228 6.59 0.92 15.86
C ILE A 228 6.08 1.08 17.31
N ASP A 229 6.83 1.74 18.16
CA ASP A 229 6.58 1.77 19.61
C ASP A 229 6.36 0.36 20.19
N ARG A 230 5.11 -0.01 20.49
CA ARG A 230 4.72 -1.33 21.01
C ARG A 230 3.97 -2.18 19.99
N ASP A 231 3.69 -1.63 18.81
CA ASP A 231 2.85 -2.25 17.81
C ASP A 231 3.69 -3.01 16.78
N LEU A 232 3.25 -4.20 16.45
CA LEU A 232 3.75 -4.96 15.31
C LEU A 232 2.93 -4.59 14.08
N VAL A 233 3.47 -3.77 13.17
CA VAL A 233 2.73 -3.30 11.98
C VAL A 233 2.12 -4.44 11.18
N CYS A 234 2.75 -5.61 11.14
CA CYS A 234 2.19 -6.78 10.45
C CYS A 234 1.01 -7.45 11.18
N GLN A 235 0.78 -7.15 12.47
CA GLN A 235 -0.32 -7.71 13.28
C GLN A 235 -1.33 -6.64 13.67
N ASP A 236 -0.86 -5.52 14.23
CA ASP A 236 -1.68 -4.44 14.77
C ASP A 236 -2.09 -3.42 13.71
N GLY A 237 -1.33 -3.37 12.61
CA GLY A 237 -1.55 -2.56 11.41
C GLY A 237 -1.75 -3.46 10.17
N PRO A 238 -1.36 -3.04 8.96
CA PRO A 238 -0.61 -1.81 8.65
C PRO A 238 -1.43 -0.52 8.78
N VAL A 239 -2.76 -0.61 8.88
CA VAL A 239 -3.64 0.53 9.04
C VAL A 239 -3.78 0.88 10.52
N LEU A 240 -3.37 2.08 10.89
CA LEU A 240 -3.47 2.62 12.26
C LEU A 240 -4.26 3.92 12.25
N SER A 241 -5.02 4.15 13.33
CA SER A 241 -5.83 5.35 13.47
C SER A 241 -5.00 6.58 13.83
N SER A 242 -5.53 7.78 13.51
CA SER A 242 -4.94 9.08 13.88
C SER A 242 -4.68 9.21 15.37
N GLU A 243 -5.60 8.70 16.21
CA GLU A 243 -5.46 8.76 17.67
C GLU A 243 -4.27 7.93 18.16
N ARG A 244 -4.07 6.74 17.56
CA ARG A 244 -2.94 5.87 17.90
C ARG A 244 -1.62 6.46 17.46
N LEU A 245 -1.55 6.99 16.22
CA LEU A 245 -0.33 7.58 15.66
C LEU A 245 0.03 8.92 16.31
N ALA A 246 -0.95 9.71 16.76
CA ALA A 246 -0.71 10.94 17.50
C ALA A 246 0.00 10.71 18.86
N GLN A 247 -0.12 9.52 19.42
CA GLN A 247 0.56 9.13 20.66
C GLN A 247 1.90 8.43 20.42
N SER A 248 2.26 8.15 19.17
CA SER A 248 3.50 7.46 18.84
C SER A 248 4.72 8.33 19.08
N ALA A 249 5.72 7.77 19.74
CA ALA A 249 7.02 8.40 19.90
C ALA A 249 7.93 8.20 18.67
N GLU A 250 7.70 7.13 17.89
CA GLU A 250 8.54 6.72 16.77
C GLU A 250 8.00 7.15 15.40
N PHE A 251 6.67 7.32 15.23
CA PHE A 251 6.07 7.70 13.95
C PHE A 251 6.65 9.01 13.40
N GLY A 252 7.16 8.99 12.17
CA GLY A 252 7.83 10.11 11.54
C GLY A 252 9.25 10.38 12.01
N LYS A 253 9.76 9.63 12.97
CA LYS A 253 11.07 9.87 13.59
C LYS A 253 12.02 8.68 13.51
N VAL A 254 11.49 7.47 13.41
CA VAL A 254 12.27 6.24 13.47
C VAL A 254 11.87 5.27 12.38
N VAL A 255 12.84 4.78 11.64
CA VAL A 255 12.68 3.70 10.64
C VAL A 255 13.55 2.52 11.04
N ARG A 256 13.03 1.31 10.88
CA ARG A 256 13.79 0.06 11.05
C ARG A 256 14.07 -0.55 9.69
N GLU A 257 15.34 -0.83 9.44
CA GLU A 257 15.82 -1.51 8.24
C GLU A 257 15.88 -3.03 8.41
N ALA A 258 16.30 -3.72 7.36
CA ALA A 258 16.61 -5.14 7.42
C ALA A 258 17.57 -5.45 8.58
N GLY A 259 17.27 -6.52 9.35
CA GLY A 259 18.05 -6.86 10.53
C GLY A 259 17.71 -6.06 11.79
N GLY A 260 16.67 -5.21 11.77
CA GLY A 260 16.20 -4.46 12.95
C GLY A 260 17.04 -3.23 13.30
N ILE A 261 17.92 -2.79 12.39
CA ILE A 261 18.74 -1.59 12.58
C ILE A 261 17.81 -0.37 12.63
N VAL A 262 17.90 0.37 13.73
CA VAL A 262 17.13 1.60 13.97
C VAL A 262 17.85 2.78 13.35
N ARG A 263 17.16 3.56 12.54
CA ARG A 263 17.61 4.87 12.05
C ARG A 263 16.62 5.95 12.44
N HIS A 264 17.15 7.09 12.85
CA HIS A 264 16.37 8.31 13.03
C HIS A 264 16.23 9.02 11.70
N THR A 265 15.00 9.41 11.34
CA THR A 265 14.76 10.29 10.18
C THR A 265 15.27 11.69 10.54
N PRO A 266 15.95 12.40 9.62
CA PRO A 266 16.29 13.80 9.82
C PRO A 266 15.02 14.62 10.11
N ALA A 267 15.15 15.57 11.05
CA ALA A 267 14.06 16.48 11.40
C ALA A 267 13.65 17.38 10.23
#